data_3868d395254a14851cbdc16bd7bd516c
#
_entry.id   3868d395254a14851cbdc16bd7bd516c
#
_cell.length_a   1.000
_cell.length_b   1.000
_cell.length_c   1.000
_cell.angle_alpha   90.00
_cell.angle_beta   90.00
_cell.angle_gamma   90.00
#
_symmetry.space_group_name_H-M   'P 1'
#
loop_
_entity.id
_entity.type
_entity.pdbx_description
1 polymer ?
#
loop_
_entity_poly.entity_id
_entity_poly.type
_entity_poly.pdbx_seq_one_letter_code
_entity_poly.pdbx_strand_id
1 'polypeptide(L)'
;MSQNQTINETPIPFRYAVIPMLVMIIIMGICVIVLKASPHVPLLIGTATAAFIASRFDYTWNFIEEACYAGIKMALPAILIIIMIGLTIGSWIGGGIVATMVYYGLELLSPSMFLFTICSICCIVTLAIGSSWATMGTIGVAAMGIGHSIDIPAPMVAGAVISGAYFGDKMSPLSDTTNLAAGITGTDLFDHIRHMFYTTVPGLVIALVAYYVMGMQFQGAHLDAGKINEVLGVLDRSFVITPWLLLVPAAVIILIARKVPALPALAAGILMGWACHVWVQGGHIDMAVKTLQEGFKLESGNAMVDELFNRGGIDAMMGTVSLTIVAMTFGGVMEKTGMLRALVEKILRMAHNAAGLISATIASAMFANLASNSLFVVCRICLSHALCHAFIASPAPCMPLSRA
;
A
#
# COMPACT_ATOMS: atom_id res chain seq x y z
N MET A 1 27.14 -25.56 -8.36
CA MET A 1 27.05 -26.17 -9.71
C MET A 1 25.57 -26.18 -10.07
N SER A 2 25.12 -25.16 -10.77
CA SER A 2 23.74 -24.98 -11.22
C SER A 2 23.58 -25.79 -12.52
N GLN A 3 22.88 -26.91 -12.46
CA GLN A 3 22.43 -27.61 -13.68
C GLN A 3 21.34 -26.72 -14.32
N ASN A 4 21.71 -26.03 -15.40
CA ASN A 4 20.77 -25.53 -16.38
C ASN A 4 20.08 -26.74 -17.03
N GLN A 5 19.01 -27.23 -16.41
CA GLN A 5 18.04 -28.05 -17.11
C GLN A 5 17.27 -27.10 -18.04
N THR A 6 17.65 -27.11 -19.31
CA THR A 6 16.80 -26.62 -20.41
C THR A 6 15.56 -27.53 -20.44
N ILE A 7 14.58 -27.18 -19.63
CA ILE A 7 13.25 -27.76 -19.71
C ILE A 7 12.69 -27.24 -21.06
N ASN A 8 12.30 -28.15 -21.94
CA ASN A 8 11.51 -27.85 -23.13
C ASN A 8 10.13 -27.34 -22.62
N GLU A 9 10.08 -26.08 -22.26
CA GLU A 9 8.89 -25.42 -21.77
C GLU A 9 7.88 -25.34 -22.92
N THR A 10 6.88 -26.21 -22.90
CA THR A 10 5.73 -26.07 -23.79
C THR A 10 4.91 -24.86 -23.32
N PRO A 11 4.84 -23.77 -24.11
CA PRO A 11 4.15 -22.56 -23.67
C PRO A 11 2.67 -22.89 -23.44
N ILE A 12 2.18 -22.57 -22.26
CA ILE A 12 0.77 -22.82 -21.89
C ILE A 12 -0.14 -21.91 -22.75
N PRO A 13 -1.06 -22.49 -23.57
CA PRO A 13 -1.93 -21.71 -24.42
C PRO A 13 -2.87 -20.80 -23.62
N PHE A 14 -3.20 -19.64 -24.16
CA PHE A 14 -4.08 -18.62 -23.54
C PHE A 14 -5.36 -19.22 -22.92
N ARG A 15 -6.03 -20.15 -23.61
CA ARG A 15 -7.27 -20.78 -23.12
C ARG A 15 -7.11 -21.49 -21.77
N TYR A 16 -5.94 -22.06 -21.50
CA TYR A 16 -5.64 -22.70 -20.23
C TYR A 16 -5.12 -21.71 -19.20
N ALA A 17 -4.37 -20.69 -19.63
CA ALA A 17 -3.87 -19.64 -18.76
C ALA A 17 -4.97 -18.78 -18.12
N VAL A 18 -6.12 -18.65 -18.78
CA VAL A 18 -7.28 -17.89 -18.26
C VAL A 18 -8.01 -18.63 -17.13
N ILE A 19 -7.98 -19.98 -17.12
CA ILE A 19 -8.78 -20.78 -16.18
C ILE A 19 -8.47 -20.47 -14.71
N PRO A 20 -7.20 -20.45 -14.24
CA PRO A 20 -6.90 -20.13 -12.85
C PRO A 20 -7.41 -18.76 -12.43
N MET A 21 -7.32 -17.77 -13.30
CA MET A 21 -7.83 -16.43 -13.03
C MET A 21 -9.35 -16.40 -12.91
N LEU A 22 -10.05 -17.06 -13.83
CA LEU A 22 -11.52 -17.13 -13.78
C LEU A 22 -12.00 -17.88 -12.54
N VAL A 23 -11.40 -19.03 -12.23
CA VAL A 23 -11.72 -19.81 -11.02
C VAL A 23 -11.49 -18.96 -9.78
N MET A 24 -10.34 -18.26 -9.68
CA MET A 24 -10.03 -17.40 -8.56
C MET A 24 -11.05 -16.26 -8.45
N ILE A 25 -11.39 -15.55 -9.54
CA ILE A 25 -12.34 -14.42 -9.53
C ILE A 25 -13.74 -14.89 -9.11
N ILE A 26 -14.22 -16.01 -9.65
CA ILE A 26 -15.55 -16.55 -9.31
C ILE A 26 -15.62 -16.92 -7.83
N ILE A 27 -14.62 -17.68 -7.34
CA ILE A 27 -14.59 -18.10 -5.94
C ILE A 27 -14.37 -16.89 -5.02
N MET A 28 -13.56 -15.90 -5.43
CA MET A 28 -13.38 -14.66 -4.70
C MET A 28 -14.72 -13.92 -4.55
N GLY A 29 -15.49 -13.78 -5.64
CA GLY A 29 -16.81 -13.16 -5.60
C GLY A 29 -17.75 -13.89 -4.62
N ILE A 30 -17.80 -15.21 -4.67
CA ILE A 30 -18.62 -16.02 -3.76
C ILE A 30 -18.14 -15.86 -2.31
N CYS A 31 -16.84 -16.03 -2.05
CA CYS A 31 -16.30 -15.99 -0.69
C CYS A 31 -16.43 -14.59 -0.07
N VAL A 32 -16.08 -13.54 -0.78
CA VAL A 32 -16.06 -12.18 -0.20
C VAL A 32 -17.46 -11.56 -0.16
N ILE A 33 -18.23 -11.67 -1.26
CA ILE A 33 -19.54 -10.99 -1.36
C ILE A 33 -20.64 -11.77 -0.64
N VAL A 34 -20.70 -13.10 -0.87
CA VAL A 34 -21.81 -13.93 -0.33
C VAL A 34 -21.49 -14.43 1.06
N LEU A 35 -20.27 -14.99 1.27
CA LEU A 35 -19.89 -15.62 2.53
C LEU A 35 -19.23 -14.63 3.52
N LYS A 36 -18.91 -13.41 3.08
CA LYS A 36 -18.14 -12.41 3.85
C LYS A 36 -16.86 -12.99 4.48
N ALA A 37 -16.24 -13.93 3.77
CA ALA A 37 -15.05 -14.65 4.20
C ALA A 37 -13.78 -13.98 3.68
N SER A 38 -12.64 -14.34 4.27
CA SER A 38 -11.33 -13.83 3.88
C SER A 38 -10.90 -14.30 2.47
N PRO A 39 -10.17 -13.48 1.68
CA PRO A 39 -9.74 -13.80 0.33
C PRO A 39 -8.62 -14.86 0.23
N HIS A 40 -8.10 -15.37 1.35
CA HIS A 40 -7.01 -16.35 1.37
C HIS A 40 -7.37 -17.63 0.63
N VAL A 41 -8.54 -18.21 0.91
CA VAL A 41 -8.98 -19.48 0.33
C VAL A 41 -9.16 -19.39 -1.19
N PRO A 42 -9.83 -18.38 -1.75
CA PRO A 42 -9.89 -18.18 -3.20
C PRO A 42 -8.52 -18.12 -3.89
N LEU A 43 -7.57 -17.42 -3.29
CA LEU A 43 -6.20 -17.33 -3.83
C LEU A 43 -5.48 -18.68 -3.82
N LEU A 44 -5.62 -19.45 -2.73
CA LEU A 44 -5.06 -20.81 -2.65
C LEU A 44 -5.67 -21.74 -3.70
N ILE A 45 -7.00 -21.68 -3.91
CA ILE A 45 -7.67 -22.47 -4.95
C ILE A 45 -7.20 -22.05 -6.35
N GLY A 46 -7.04 -20.74 -6.58
CA GLY A 46 -6.45 -20.22 -7.81
C GLY A 46 -5.04 -20.76 -8.05
N THR A 47 -4.19 -20.76 -7.01
CA THR A 47 -2.84 -21.30 -7.05
C THR A 47 -2.84 -22.80 -7.34
N ALA A 48 -3.68 -23.57 -6.65
CA ALA A 48 -3.82 -25.01 -6.87
C ALA A 48 -4.29 -25.32 -8.31
N THR A 49 -5.22 -24.51 -8.85
CA THR A 49 -5.70 -24.64 -10.23
C THR A 49 -4.58 -24.32 -11.22
N ALA A 50 -3.78 -23.27 -10.98
CA ALA A 50 -2.62 -22.93 -11.81
C ALA A 50 -1.57 -24.04 -11.78
N ALA A 51 -1.25 -24.56 -10.60
CA ALA A 51 -0.32 -25.68 -10.41
C ALA A 51 -0.80 -26.95 -11.12
N PHE A 52 -2.09 -27.28 -11.01
CA PHE A 52 -2.68 -28.43 -11.70
C PHE A 52 -2.61 -28.29 -13.22
N ILE A 53 -2.90 -27.12 -13.76
CA ILE A 53 -2.76 -26.88 -15.20
C ILE A 53 -1.30 -26.96 -15.62
N ALA A 54 -0.38 -26.34 -14.88
CA ALA A 54 1.06 -26.41 -15.17
C ALA A 54 1.55 -27.87 -15.21
N SER A 55 1.13 -28.72 -14.28
CA SER A 55 1.50 -30.13 -14.26
C SER A 55 1.00 -30.91 -15.48
N ARG A 56 -0.06 -30.44 -16.18
CA ARG A 56 -0.55 -31.03 -17.45
C ARG A 56 0.29 -30.62 -18.66
N PHE A 57 1.15 -29.60 -18.50
CA PHE A 57 2.08 -29.10 -19.53
C PHE A 57 3.54 -29.45 -19.17
N ASP A 58 3.74 -30.58 -18.49
CA ASP A 58 5.05 -31.17 -18.16
C ASP A 58 5.92 -30.37 -17.17
N TYR A 59 5.33 -29.38 -16.49
CA TYR A 59 6.02 -28.69 -15.39
C TYR A 59 6.08 -29.61 -14.16
N THR A 60 7.30 -29.84 -13.66
CA THR A 60 7.51 -30.65 -12.47
C THR A 60 7.04 -29.97 -11.20
N TRP A 61 6.72 -30.78 -10.17
CA TRP A 61 6.34 -30.22 -8.88
C TRP A 61 7.42 -29.30 -8.27
N ASN A 62 8.69 -29.70 -8.40
CA ASN A 62 9.81 -28.90 -7.93
C ASN A 62 9.86 -27.52 -8.59
N PHE A 63 9.55 -27.44 -9.89
CA PHE A 63 9.47 -26.15 -10.59
C PHE A 63 8.32 -25.27 -10.06
N ILE A 64 7.15 -25.88 -9.83
CA ILE A 64 5.97 -25.17 -9.30
C ILE A 64 6.26 -24.64 -7.88
N GLU A 65 6.92 -25.43 -7.05
CA GLU A 65 7.34 -25.06 -5.71
C GLU A 65 8.36 -23.90 -5.73
N GLU A 66 9.34 -23.98 -6.61
CA GLU A 66 10.31 -22.89 -6.81
C GLU A 66 9.64 -21.61 -7.32
N ALA A 67 8.63 -21.73 -8.18
CA ALA A 67 7.81 -20.60 -8.63
C ALA A 67 7.04 -19.95 -7.47
N CYS A 68 6.48 -20.73 -6.55
CA CYS A 68 5.87 -20.23 -5.32
C CYS A 68 6.88 -19.43 -4.49
N TYR A 69 8.06 -20.00 -4.25
CA TYR A 69 9.13 -19.35 -3.47
C TYR A 69 9.63 -18.07 -4.13
N ALA A 70 9.76 -18.06 -5.46
CA ALA A 70 10.16 -16.87 -6.20
C ALA A 70 9.14 -15.73 -6.03
N GLY A 71 7.84 -16.04 -6.10
CA GLY A 71 6.79 -15.07 -5.84
C GLY A 71 6.85 -14.49 -4.42
N ILE A 72 6.97 -15.35 -3.41
CA ILE A 72 7.09 -14.92 -2.00
C ILE A 72 8.34 -14.05 -1.82
N LYS A 73 9.47 -14.43 -2.40
CA LYS A 73 10.73 -13.68 -2.30
C LYS A 73 10.59 -12.24 -2.82
N MET A 74 9.81 -12.03 -3.87
CA MET A 74 9.53 -10.69 -4.39
C MET A 74 8.72 -9.83 -3.40
N ALA A 75 7.91 -10.45 -2.56
CA ALA A 75 7.08 -9.75 -1.56
C ALA A 75 7.82 -9.44 -0.25
N LEU A 76 8.95 -10.07 0.04
CA LEU A 76 9.65 -9.92 1.32
C LEU A 76 9.91 -8.47 1.74
N PRO A 77 10.34 -7.54 0.86
CA PRO A 77 10.52 -6.15 1.23
C PRO A 77 9.21 -5.49 1.71
N ALA A 78 8.10 -5.76 1.02
CA ALA A 78 6.79 -5.22 1.39
C ALA A 78 6.29 -5.84 2.72
N ILE A 79 6.47 -7.13 2.92
CA ILE A 79 6.12 -7.83 4.17
C ILE A 79 6.88 -7.23 5.36
N LEU A 80 8.18 -6.99 5.22
CA LEU A 80 8.97 -6.37 6.27
C LEU A 80 8.45 -4.96 6.62
N ILE A 81 8.12 -4.16 5.61
CA ILE A 81 7.56 -2.81 5.83
C ILE A 81 6.20 -2.90 6.54
N ILE A 82 5.32 -3.83 6.18
CA ILE A 82 4.02 -4.02 6.82
C ILE A 82 4.21 -4.35 8.32
N ILE A 83 5.13 -5.24 8.65
CA ILE A 83 5.45 -5.57 10.05
C ILE A 83 5.98 -4.34 10.78
N MET A 84 6.91 -3.59 10.17
CA MET A 84 7.46 -2.37 10.75
C MET A 84 6.38 -1.29 10.98
N ILE A 85 5.38 -1.18 10.10
CA ILE A 85 4.24 -0.29 10.28
C ILE A 85 3.43 -0.71 11.52
N GLY A 86 3.14 -2.00 11.69
CA GLY A 86 2.44 -2.51 12.87
C GLY A 86 3.16 -2.16 14.18
N LEU A 87 4.47 -2.38 14.21
CA LEU A 87 5.34 -2.01 15.32
C LEU A 87 5.34 -0.48 15.57
N THR A 88 5.39 0.32 14.49
CA THR A 88 5.36 1.79 14.59
C THR A 88 4.04 2.24 15.20
N ILE A 89 2.90 1.73 14.71
CA ILE A 89 1.58 2.08 15.24
C ILE A 89 1.52 1.74 16.75
N GLY A 90 1.88 0.51 17.14
CA GLY A 90 1.87 0.09 18.53
C GLY A 90 2.77 0.98 19.43
N SER A 91 4.01 1.19 19.02
CA SER A 91 4.97 2.01 19.79
C SER A 91 4.57 3.48 19.88
N TRP A 92 4.03 4.06 18.80
CA TRP A 92 3.62 5.46 18.79
C TRP A 92 2.32 5.72 19.54
N ILE A 93 1.39 4.76 19.53
CA ILE A 93 0.20 4.85 20.38
C ILE A 93 0.61 4.73 21.85
N GLY A 94 1.34 3.68 22.22
CA GLY A 94 1.81 3.47 23.59
C GLY A 94 2.72 4.60 24.09
N GLY A 95 3.52 5.21 23.20
CA GLY A 95 4.36 6.37 23.51
C GLY A 95 3.62 7.71 23.60
N GLY A 96 2.30 7.75 23.37
CA GLY A 96 1.50 8.98 23.39
C GLY A 96 1.72 9.89 22.18
N ILE A 97 2.49 9.46 21.18
CA ILE A 97 2.83 10.25 19.99
C ILE A 97 1.57 10.46 19.14
N VAL A 98 0.82 9.37 18.88
CA VAL A 98 -0.44 9.46 18.11
C VAL A 98 -1.47 10.32 18.86
N ALA A 99 -1.59 10.15 20.18
CA ALA A 99 -2.47 10.98 21.01
C ALA A 99 -2.10 12.47 20.91
N THR A 100 -0.82 12.80 20.97
CA THR A 100 -0.32 14.16 20.81
C THR A 100 -0.60 14.72 19.40
N MET A 101 -0.42 13.92 18.36
CA MET A 101 -0.73 14.30 16.97
C MET A 101 -2.23 14.56 16.77
N VAL A 102 -3.08 13.72 17.34
CA VAL A 102 -4.55 13.90 17.30
C VAL A 102 -4.95 15.14 18.07
N TYR A 103 -4.42 15.34 19.27
CA TYR A 103 -4.72 16.49 20.12
C TYR A 103 -4.46 17.83 19.40
N TYR A 104 -3.22 18.05 18.96
CA TYR A 104 -2.86 19.29 18.23
C TYR A 104 -3.49 19.36 16.84
N GLY A 105 -3.73 18.21 16.20
CA GLY A 105 -4.44 18.16 14.92
C GLY A 105 -5.88 18.66 15.03
N LEU A 106 -6.58 18.30 16.11
CA LEU A 106 -7.95 18.79 16.37
C LEU A 106 -8.00 20.28 16.69
N GLU A 107 -6.97 20.83 17.33
CA GLU A 107 -6.88 22.27 17.59
C GLU A 107 -6.57 23.10 16.34
N LEU A 108 -5.78 22.58 15.40
CA LEU A 108 -5.22 23.36 14.28
C LEU A 108 -6.00 23.20 12.98
N LEU A 109 -6.67 22.06 12.76
CA LEU A 109 -7.27 21.72 11.47
C LEU A 109 -8.76 22.01 11.44
N SER A 110 -9.19 22.83 10.48
CA SER A 110 -10.61 23.01 10.16
C SER A 110 -11.13 21.75 9.46
N PRO A 111 -12.27 21.17 9.89
CA PRO A 111 -12.85 19.99 9.27
C PRO A 111 -13.12 20.13 7.78
N SER A 112 -13.56 21.31 7.35
CA SER A 112 -13.85 21.59 5.95
C SER A 112 -12.63 21.52 5.04
N MET A 113 -11.44 21.82 5.58
CA MET A 113 -10.17 21.78 4.83
C MET A 113 -9.37 20.51 5.10
N PHE A 114 -9.82 19.64 6.00
CA PHE A 114 -9.05 18.52 6.49
C PHE A 114 -8.60 17.57 5.37
N LEU A 115 -9.52 17.08 4.53
CA LEU A 115 -9.21 16.15 3.44
C LEU A 115 -8.23 16.75 2.43
N PHE A 116 -8.42 18.02 2.07
CA PHE A 116 -7.52 18.75 1.17
C PHE A 116 -6.12 18.89 1.79
N THR A 117 -6.05 19.28 3.05
CA THR A 117 -4.79 19.51 3.77
C THR A 117 -4.01 18.21 3.93
N ILE A 118 -4.66 17.12 4.34
CA ILE A 118 -4.01 15.82 4.51
C ILE A 118 -3.50 15.28 3.18
N CYS A 119 -4.29 15.36 2.11
CA CYS A 119 -3.83 14.97 0.77
C CYS A 119 -2.58 15.77 0.36
N SER A 120 -2.59 17.08 0.57
CA SER A 120 -1.46 17.97 0.24
C SER A 120 -0.22 17.64 1.07
N ILE A 121 -0.36 17.43 2.38
CA ILE A 121 0.75 17.09 3.27
C ILE A 121 1.35 15.74 2.85
N CYS A 122 0.51 14.72 2.64
CA CYS A 122 0.98 13.40 2.18
C CYS A 122 1.70 13.49 0.85
N CYS A 123 1.22 14.32 -0.09
CA CYS A 123 1.86 14.59 -1.36
C CYS A 123 3.28 15.17 -1.19
N ILE A 124 3.41 16.25 -0.43
CA ILE A 124 4.70 16.96 -0.21
C ILE A 124 5.70 16.03 0.50
N VAL A 125 5.24 15.36 1.56
CA VAL A 125 6.10 14.49 2.37
C VAL A 125 6.55 13.29 1.55
N THR A 126 5.65 12.64 0.82
CA THR A 126 6.04 11.48 -0.01
C THR A 126 6.94 11.88 -1.18
N LEU A 127 6.75 13.07 -1.76
CA LEU A 127 7.64 13.61 -2.78
C LEU A 127 9.07 13.75 -2.26
N ALA A 128 9.22 14.24 -1.02
CA ALA A 128 10.51 14.42 -0.37
C ALA A 128 11.16 13.09 0.07
N ILE A 129 10.35 12.14 0.50
CA ILE A 129 10.78 10.85 1.06
C ILE A 129 10.97 9.78 -0.03
N GLY A 130 10.10 9.76 -1.05
CA GLY A 130 10.08 8.74 -2.09
C GLY A 130 9.45 7.41 -1.67
N SER A 131 8.65 7.39 -0.58
CA SER A 131 8.00 6.17 -0.09
C SER A 131 6.56 6.45 0.36
N SER A 132 5.60 5.94 -0.43
CA SER A 132 4.17 6.00 -0.07
C SER A 132 3.86 5.20 1.20
N TRP A 133 4.51 4.06 1.39
CA TRP A 133 4.31 3.21 2.57
C TRP A 133 4.73 3.91 3.87
N ALA A 134 5.89 4.56 3.86
CA ALA A 134 6.37 5.29 5.03
C ALA A 134 5.42 6.46 5.38
N THR A 135 4.94 7.20 4.38
CA THR A 135 3.98 8.30 4.61
C THR A 135 2.64 7.78 5.12
N MET A 136 2.11 6.69 4.56
CA MET A 136 0.87 6.09 5.06
C MET A 136 1.03 5.54 6.47
N GLY A 137 2.16 4.90 6.80
CA GLY A 137 2.45 4.35 8.13
C GLY A 137 2.72 5.40 9.20
N THR A 138 2.99 6.64 8.84
CA THR A 138 3.26 7.76 9.77
C THR A 138 2.12 8.77 9.76
N ILE A 139 2.10 9.63 8.77
CA ILE A 139 1.09 10.71 8.65
C ILE A 139 -0.32 10.12 8.45
N GLY A 140 -0.42 9.02 7.67
CA GLY A 140 -1.70 8.37 7.43
C GLY A 140 -2.37 7.87 8.71
N VAL A 141 -1.61 7.30 9.65
CA VAL A 141 -2.13 6.85 10.94
C VAL A 141 -2.69 8.00 11.75
N ALA A 142 -1.95 9.10 11.84
CA ALA A 142 -2.41 10.30 12.53
C ALA A 142 -3.64 10.91 11.85
N ALA A 143 -3.64 10.99 10.51
CA ALA A 143 -4.77 11.49 9.73
C ALA A 143 -6.04 10.67 9.96
N MET A 144 -5.93 9.34 10.02
CA MET A 144 -7.06 8.45 10.33
C MET A 144 -7.60 8.72 11.73
N GLY A 145 -6.72 8.96 12.71
CA GLY A 145 -7.09 9.31 14.07
C GLY A 145 -7.84 10.64 14.15
N ILE A 146 -7.29 11.68 13.55
CA ILE A 146 -7.91 13.01 13.50
C ILE A 146 -9.26 12.95 12.77
N GLY A 147 -9.29 12.33 11.58
CA GLY A 147 -10.51 12.22 10.78
C GLY A 147 -11.64 11.49 11.50
N HIS A 148 -11.31 10.42 12.24
CA HIS A 148 -12.26 9.70 13.06
C HIS A 148 -12.84 10.59 14.18
N SER A 149 -11.99 11.38 14.83
CA SER A 149 -12.39 12.28 15.92
C SER A 149 -13.28 13.46 15.48
N ILE A 150 -13.28 13.79 14.18
CA ILE A 150 -14.13 14.83 13.58
C ILE A 150 -15.28 14.26 12.73
N ASP A 151 -15.64 13.00 12.95
CA ASP A 151 -16.73 12.28 12.26
C ASP A 151 -16.60 12.26 10.71
N ILE A 152 -15.39 12.37 10.15
CA ILE A 152 -15.18 12.17 8.72
C ILE A 152 -15.08 10.67 8.42
N PRO A 153 -15.85 10.15 7.46
CA PRO A 153 -15.82 8.74 7.11
C PRO A 153 -14.40 8.25 6.80
N ALA A 154 -13.97 7.17 7.46
CA ALA A 154 -12.64 6.58 7.31
C ALA A 154 -12.22 6.33 5.84
N PRO A 155 -13.11 5.88 4.91
CA PRO A 155 -12.76 5.75 3.50
C PRO A 155 -12.36 7.07 2.82
N MET A 156 -12.95 8.21 3.21
CA MET A 156 -12.58 9.52 2.66
C MET A 156 -11.20 9.96 3.11
N VAL A 157 -10.90 9.77 4.40
CA VAL A 157 -9.57 10.06 4.96
C VAL A 157 -8.50 9.18 4.34
N ALA A 158 -8.76 7.87 4.29
CA ALA A 158 -7.85 6.91 3.64
C ALA A 158 -7.63 7.26 2.16
N GLY A 159 -8.69 7.62 1.45
CA GLY A 159 -8.60 8.08 0.06
C GLY A 159 -7.69 9.30 -0.10
N ALA A 160 -7.83 10.31 0.75
CA ALA A 160 -7.01 11.53 0.72
C ALA A 160 -5.53 11.23 1.01
N VAL A 161 -5.26 10.42 2.04
CA VAL A 161 -3.90 9.95 2.39
C VAL A 161 -3.26 9.18 1.25
N ILE A 162 -3.96 8.19 0.71
CA ILE A 162 -3.47 7.34 -0.37
C ILE A 162 -3.22 8.15 -1.64
N SER A 163 -4.14 9.04 -2.01
CA SER A 163 -3.99 9.88 -3.22
C SER A 163 -2.74 10.76 -3.14
N GLY A 164 -2.53 11.43 -2.01
CA GLY A 164 -1.34 12.25 -1.79
C GLY A 164 -0.05 11.43 -1.76
N ALA A 165 -0.05 10.32 -1.01
CA ALA A 165 1.10 9.46 -0.89
C ALA A 165 1.52 8.81 -2.23
N TYR A 166 0.57 8.33 -3.02
CA TYR A 166 0.88 7.75 -4.34
C TYR A 166 1.33 8.79 -5.36
N PHE A 167 0.78 9.99 -5.31
CA PHE A 167 1.26 11.08 -6.17
C PHE A 167 2.74 11.38 -5.89
N GLY A 168 3.06 11.61 -4.61
CA GLY A 168 4.44 11.92 -4.21
C GLY A 168 5.42 10.80 -4.57
N ASP A 169 5.03 9.55 -4.35
CA ASP A 169 5.84 8.37 -4.68
C ASP A 169 6.15 8.31 -6.19
N LYS A 170 5.15 8.49 -7.05
CA LYS A 170 5.34 8.47 -8.51
C LYS A 170 6.17 9.62 -9.05
N MET A 171 6.14 10.77 -8.40
CA MET A 171 6.83 11.99 -8.85
C MET A 171 8.19 12.16 -8.18
N SER A 172 8.51 11.37 -7.16
CA SER A 172 9.79 11.44 -6.45
C SER A 172 10.92 10.75 -7.21
N PRO A 173 12.04 11.42 -7.44
CA PRO A 173 13.24 10.76 -7.96
C PRO A 173 13.89 9.80 -6.94
N LEU A 174 13.46 9.83 -5.69
CA LEU A 174 13.93 8.95 -4.63
C LEU A 174 13.08 7.68 -4.49
N SER A 175 11.97 7.57 -5.24
CA SER A 175 11.08 6.42 -5.20
C SER A 175 11.69 5.21 -5.90
N ASP A 176 11.65 4.07 -5.22
CA ASP A 176 12.09 2.78 -5.78
C ASP A 176 11.27 2.40 -7.01
N THR A 177 9.96 2.64 -6.99
CA THR A 177 9.05 2.30 -8.10
C THR A 177 9.32 3.13 -9.34
N THR A 178 9.59 4.43 -9.18
CA THR A 178 9.92 5.35 -10.27
C THR A 178 11.28 5.03 -10.89
N ASN A 179 12.29 4.78 -10.05
CA ASN A 179 13.62 4.38 -10.49
C ASN A 179 13.59 3.03 -11.20
N LEU A 180 12.85 2.06 -10.67
CA LEU A 180 12.69 0.75 -11.30
C LEU A 180 12.02 0.86 -12.67
N ALA A 181 10.96 1.65 -12.79
CA ALA A 181 10.26 1.86 -14.07
C ALA A 181 11.17 2.49 -15.12
N ALA A 182 11.93 3.53 -14.77
CA ALA A 182 12.90 4.16 -15.66
C ALA A 182 14.02 3.18 -16.04
N GLY A 183 14.56 2.42 -15.09
CA GLY A 183 15.61 1.43 -15.32
C GLY A 183 15.17 0.29 -16.25
N ILE A 184 13.96 -0.24 -16.08
CA ILE A 184 13.40 -1.31 -16.92
C ILE A 184 13.15 -0.81 -18.36
N THR A 185 12.65 0.41 -18.52
CA THR A 185 12.37 0.99 -19.84
C THR A 185 13.61 1.55 -20.53
N GLY A 186 14.76 1.61 -19.84
CA GLY A 186 15.99 2.20 -20.36
C GLY A 186 15.90 3.70 -20.64
N THR A 187 14.95 4.39 -19.97
CA THR A 187 14.74 5.84 -20.10
C THR A 187 15.47 6.59 -18.99
N ASP A 188 15.83 7.84 -19.25
CA ASP A 188 16.34 8.71 -18.18
C ASP A 188 15.26 8.95 -17.12
N LEU A 189 15.66 8.93 -15.83
CA LEU A 189 14.75 9.07 -14.70
C LEU A 189 13.96 10.38 -14.73
N PHE A 190 14.64 11.50 -15.06
CA PHE A 190 14.00 12.80 -15.06
C PHE A 190 13.10 12.99 -16.28
N ASP A 191 13.44 12.41 -17.42
CA ASP A 191 12.55 12.38 -18.59
C ASP A 191 11.30 11.55 -18.32
N HIS A 192 11.45 10.42 -17.63
CA HIS A 192 10.33 9.60 -17.18
C HIS A 192 9.40 10.39 -16.24
N ILE A 193 9.95 11.05 -15.20
CA ILE A 193 9.17 11.89 -14.27
C ILE A 193 8.49 13.04 -14.99
N ARG A 194 9.23 13.72 -15.90
CA ARG A 194 8.68 14.82 -16.70
C ARG A 194 7.51 14.36 -17.57
N HIS A 195 7.59 13.19 -18.16
CA HIS A 195 6.47 12.65 -18.93
C HIS A 195 5.26 12.32 -18.05
N MET A 196 5.48 11.70 -16.90
CA MET A 196 4.40 11.41 -15.93
C MET A 196 3.74 12.69 -15.38
N PHE A 197 4.45 13.82 -15.34
CA PHE A 197 3.92 15.10 -14.88
C PHE A 197 2.62 15.50 -15.61
N TYR A 198 2.57 15.30 -16.93
CA TYR A 198 1.41 15.65 -17.74
C TYR A 198 0.15 14.86 -17.42
N THR A 199 0.27 13.67 -16.86
CA THR A 199 -0.88 12.81 -16.49
C THR A 199 -1.18 12.87 -15.01
N THR A 200 -0.16 12.91 -14.18
CA THR A 200 -0.29 12.75 -12.73
C THR A 200 -0.69 14.06 -12.04
N VAL A 201 -0.16 15.20 -12.51
CA VAL A 201 -0.51 16.51 -11.92
C VAL A 201 -1.97 16.90 -12.17
N PRO A 202 -2.53 16.78 -13.40
CA PRO A 202 -3.96 17.00 -13.59
C PRO A 202 -4.82 16.08 -12.71
N GLY A 203 -4.41 14.82 -12.55
CA GLY A 203 -5.09 13.87 -11.66
C GLY A 203 -5.08 14.32 -10.19
N LEU A 204 -3.94 14.82 -9.68
CA LEU A 204 -3.84 15.38 -8.34
C LEU A 204 -4.71 16.61 -8.18
N VAL A 205 -4.70 17.53 -9.15
CA VAL A 205 -5.52 18.76 -9.07
C VAL A 205 -7.01 18.40 -8.99
N ILE A 206 -7.47 17.46 -9.83
CA ILE A 206 -8.86 16.96 -9.77
C ILE A 206 -9.14 16.34 -8.39
N ALA A 207 -8.23 15.52 -7.86
CA ALA A 207 -8.37 14.90 -6.55
C ALA A 207 -8.43 15.94 -5.43
N LEU A 208 -7.55 16.95 -5.44
CA LEU A 208 -7.54 18.02 -4.46
C LEU A 208 -8.83 18.86 -4.50
N VAL A 209 -9.32 19.18 -5.71
CA VAL A 209 -10.61 19.87 -5.86
C VAL A 209 -11.75 18.98 -5.33
N ALA A 210 -11.75 17.70 -5.64
CA ALA A 210 -12.75 16.76 -5.11
C ALA A 210 -12.71 16.69 -3.58
N TYR A 211 -11.52 16.57 -2.96
CA TYR A 211 -11.39 16.55 -1.49
C TYR A 211 -11.76 17.89 -0.85
N TYR A 212 -11.50 19.00 -1.52
CA TYR A 212 -11.98 20.30 -1.07
C TYR A 212 -13.52 20.35 -1.07
N VAL A 213 -14.16 19.98 -2.18
CA VAL A 213 -15.64 19.96 -2.30
C VAL A 213 -16.24 18.96 -1.31
N MET A 214 -15.67 17.76 -1.18
CA MET A 214 -16.12 16.77 -0.19
C MET A 214 -15.93 17.29 1.23
N GLY A 215 -14.86 18.02 1.52
CA GLY A 215 -14.62 18.65 2.81
C GLY A 215 -15.66 19.73 3.15
N MET A 216 -16.16 20.45 2.14
CA MET A 216 -17.21 21.46 2.34
C MET A 216 -18.52 20.87 2.89
N GLN A 217 -18.81 19.59 2.69
CA GLN A 217 -19.98 18.93 3.26
C GLN A 217 -19.92 18.89 4.80
N PHE A 218 -18.71 19.01 5.36
CA PHE A 218 -18.49 19.11 6.80
C PHE A 218 -18.39 20.57 7.30
N GLN A 219 -18.66 21.55 6.39
CA GLN A 219 -18.89 22.96 6.77
C GLN A 219 -20.25 23.07 7.47
N GLY A 220 -20.24 23.36 8.76
CA GLY A 220 -21.47 23.49 9.51
C GLY A 220 -22.00 22.17 10.11
N ALA A 221 -21.35 21.04 9.93
CA ALA A 221 -21.31 20.11 11.01
C ALA A 221 -20.87 20.95 12.20
N HIS A 222 -21.84 21.34 13.06
CA HIS A 222 -21.48 21.79 14.38
C HIS A 222 -20.59 20.67 14.89
N LEU A 223 -19.27 20.90 14.79
CA LEU A 223 -18.35 20.17 15.62
C LEU A 223 -19.01 20.32 16.97
N ASP A 224 -19.60 19.22 17.44
CA ASP A 224 -20.14 19.24 18.78
C ASP A 224 -18.91 19.53 19.63
N ALA A 225 -18.75 20.83 19.94
CA ALA A 225 -17.58 21.26 20.71
C ALA A 225 -17.51 20.43 21.99
N GLY A 226 -18.66 19.87 22.42
CA GLY A 226 -18.76 18.88 23.43
C GLY A 226 -18.05 17.58 23.10
N LYS A 227 -18.21 17.01 21.90
CA LYS A 227 -17.54 15.74 21.49
C LYS A 227 -16.04 15.92 21.33
N ILE A 228 -15.60 17.04 20.72
CA ILE A 228 -14.16 17.31 20.59
C ILE A 228 -13.56 17.52 21.97
N ASN A 229 -14.18 18.34 22.81
CA ASN A 229 -13.71 18.57 24.17
C ASN A 229 -13.74 17.28 25.01
N GLU A 230 -14.70 16.40 24.78
CA GLU A 230 -14.75 15.07 25.39
C GLU A 230 -13.55 14.21 24.96
N VAL A 231 -13.28 14.13 23.65
CA VAL A 231 -12.10 13.39 23.11
C VAL A 231 -10.81 13.98 23.64
N LEU A 232 -10.64 15.32 23.57
CA LEU A 232 -9.46 16.00 24.11
C LEU A 232 -9.31 15.74 25.61
N GLY A 233 -10.40 15.80 26.39
CA GLY A 233 -10.38 15.52 27.81
C GLY A 233 -10.05 14.07 28.14
N VAL A 234 -10.47 13.09 27.33
CA VAL A 234 -10.10 11.68 27.46
C VAL A 234 -8.61 11.48 27.14
N LEU A 235 -8.12 12.11 26.06
CA LEU A 235 -6.72 12.05 25.67
C LEU A 235 -5.79 12.62 26.76
N ASP A 236 -6.15 13.78 27.31
CA ASP A 236 -5.37 14.46 28.37
C ASP A 236 -5.32 13.65 29.69
N ARG A 237 -6.36 12.85 29.95
CA ARG A 237 -6.38 11.96 31.13
C ARG A 237 -5.65 10.64 30.91
N SER A 238 -5.61 10.16 29.66
CA SER A 238 -5.07 8.85 29.32
C SER A 238 -3.62 8.88 28.90
N PHE A 239 -3.14 10.04 28.42
CA PHE A 239 -1.78 10.19 27.90
C PHE A 239 -1.11 11.49 28.41
N VAL A 240 0.19 11.45 28.58
CA VAL A 240 1.00 12.67 28.78
C VAL A 240 1.22 13.30 27.41
N ILE A 241 0.47 14.39 27.12
CA ILE A 241 0.51 15.12 25.86
C ILE A 241 1.53 16.25 25.95
N THR A 242 2.56 16.18 25.14
CA THR A 242 3.61 17.22 25.09
C THR A 242 4.05 17.47 23.64
N PRO A 243 4.33 18.74 23.23
CA PRO A 243 4.78 19.06 21.88
C PRO A 243 6.08 18.32 21.48
N TRP A 244 6.91 17.98 22.47
CA TRP A 244 8.18 17.25 22.24
C TRP A 244 7.99 15.87 21.62
N LEU A 245 6.83 15.22 21.82
CA LEU A 245 6.52 13.93 21.20
C LEU A 245 6.39 14.05 19.67
N LEU A 246 6.06 15.23 19.13
CA LEU A 246 6.02 15.49 17.69
C LEU A 246 7.42 15.48 17.05
N LEU A 247 8.49 15.55 17.83
CA LEU A 247 9.86 15.38 17.31
C LEU A 247 10.13 13.96 16.81
N VAL A 248 9.41 12.95 17.31
CA VAL A 248 9.59 11.56 16.88
C VAL A 248 9.19 11.38 15.42
N PRO A 249 7.95 11.67 14.98
CA PRO A 249 7.60 11.62 13.56
C PRO A 249 8.45 12.56 12.71
N ALA A 250 8.77 13.76 13.20
CA ALA A 250 9.66 14.69 12.51
C ALA A 250 11.06 14.09 12.29
N ALA A 251 11.63 13.44 13.30
CA ALA A 251 12.94 12.77 13.18
C ALA A 251 12.91 11.64 12.15
N VAL A 252 11.86 10.82 12.13
CA VAL A 252 11.70 9.75 11.12
C VAL A 252 11.63 10.36 9.72
N ILE A 253 10.84 11.40 9.52
CA ILE A 253 10.74 12.11 8.23
C ILE A 253 12.11 12.68 7.83
N ILE A 254 12.84 13.32 8.75
CA ILE A 254 14.19 13.86 8.49
C ILE A 254 15.18 12.75 8.12
N LEU A 255 15.16 11.60 8.81
CA LEU A 255 16.03 10.46 8.50
C LEU A 255 15.80 9.99 7.05
N ILE A 256 14.53 9.81 6.66
CA ILE A 256 14.19 9.38 5.31
C ILE A 256 14.55 10.45 4.27
N ALA A 257 14.29 11.73 4.57
CA ALA A 257 14.69 12.84 3.71
C ALA A 257 16.22 12.93 3.52
N ARG A 258 17.00 12.46 4.51
CA ARG A 258 18.46 12.29 4.42
C ARG A 258 18.89 11.00 3.70
N LYS A 259 17.97 10.32 2.98
CA LYS A 259 18.22 9.09 2.23
C LYS A 259 18.58 7.87 3.10
N VAL A 260 18.22 7.87 4.37
CA VAL A 260 18.26 6.65 5.19
C VAL A 260 17.16 5.72 4.67
N PRO A 261 17.44 4.44 4.37
CA PRO A 261 16.42 3.51 3.89
C PRO A 261 15.21 3.42 4.83
N ALA A 262 14.02 3.12 4.28
CA ALA A 262 12.77 3.15 5.04
C ALA A 262 12.79 2.22 6.27
N LEU A 263 13.33 1.01 6.15
CA LEU A 263 13.39 0.04 7.25
C LEU A 263 14.19 0.55 8.46
N PRO A 264 15.45 1.02 8.34
CA PRO A 264 16.19 1.61 9.46
C PRO A 264 15.53 2.87 10.03
N ALA A 265 14.92 3.71 9.18
CA ALA A 265 14.24 4.91 9.66
C ALA A 265 13.00 4.59 10.49
N LEU A 266 12.18 3.61 10.03
CA LEU A 266 11.05 3.11 10.82
C LEU A 266 11.52 2.43 12.11
N ALA A 267 12.61 1.64 12.06
CA ALA A 267 13.19 1.03 13.26
C ALA A 267 13.59 2.09 14.30
N ALA A 268 14.22 3.17 13.86
CA ALA A 268 14.53 4.30 14.74
C ALA A 268 13.26 4.93 15.33
N GLY A 269 12.20 5.09 14.52
CA GLY A 269 10.89 5.58 14.95
C GLY A 269 10.24 4.68 16.02
N ILE A 270 10.34 3.36 15.83
CA ILE A 270 9.83 2.36 16.79
C ILE A 270 10.59 2.46 18.11
N LEU A 271 11.93 2.52 18.07
CA LEU A 271 12.75 2.65 19.26
C LEU A 271 12.48 3.94 20.02
N MET A 272 12.33 5.06 19.30
CA MET A 272 11.97 6.34 19.92
C MET A 272 10.55 6.29 20.53
N GLY A 273 9.58 5.68 19.84
CA GLY A 273 8.22 5.47 20.36
C GLY A 273 8.20 4.59 21.60
N TRP A 274 8.95 3.49 21.57
CA TRP A 274 9.13 2.62 22.74
C TRP A 274 9.79 3.34 23.93
N ALA A 275 10.82 4.15 23.67
CA ALA A 275 11.46 4.97 24.69
C ALA A 275 10.49 6.00 25.29
N CYS A 276 9.65 6.64 24.46
CA CYS A 276 8.59 7.53 24.93
C CYS A 276 7.57 6.79 25.79
N HIS A 277 7.21 5.54 25.46
CA HIS A 277 6.29 4.74 26.26
C HIS A 277 6.84 4.52 27.67
N VAL A 278 8.13 4.20 27.81
CA VAL A 278 8.74 3.91 29.11
C VAL A 278 9.03 5.20 29.90
N TRP A 279 9.63 6.21 29.27
CA TRP A 279 10.17 7.38 29.99
C TRP A 279 9.18 8.56 30.05
N VAL A 280 8.34 8.75 29.05
CA VAL A 280 7.39 9.88 29.04
C VAL A 280 6.03 9.46 29.57
N GLN A 281 5.53 8.29 29.15
CA GLN A 281 4.23 7.79 29.62
C GLN A 281 4.34 7.02 30.96
N GLY A 282 5.55 6.73 31.44
CA GLY A 282 5.76 6.00 32.69
C GLY A 282 5.36 4.52 32.64
N GLY A 283 5.25 3.97 31.42
CA GLY A 283 4.87 2.56 31.24
C GLY A 283 5.98 1.59 31.66
N HIS A 284 5.61 0.42 32.16
CA HIS A 284 6.56 -0.64 32.46
C HIS A 284 7.14 -1.25 31.18
N ILE A 285 8.40 -1.69 31.23
CA ILE A 285 9.12 -2.23 30.06
C ILE A 285 8.40 -3.47 29.49
N ASP A 286 7.83 -4.33 30.33
CA ASP A 286 7.08 -5.51 29.91
C ASP A 286 5.81 -5.14 29.12
N MET A 287 5.09 -4.12 29.57
CA MET A 287 3.93 -3.57 28.85
C MET A 287 4.34 -2.96 27.52
N ALA A 288 5.44 -2.21 27.49
CA ALA A 288 5.96 -1.61 26.27
C ALA A 288 6.38 -2.67 25.22
N VAL A 289 6.93 -3.81 25.66
CA VAL A 289 7.24 -4.94 24.77
C VAL A 289 5.96 -5.64 24.29
N LYS A 290 5.00 -5.89 25.17
CA LYS A 290 3.70 -6.47 24.78
C LYS A 290 2.97 -5.61 23.77
N THR A 291 3.02 -4.29 23.92
CA THR A 291 2.43 -3.34 22.95
C THR A 291 3.02 -3.48 21.55
N LEU A 292 4.29 -3.81 21.42
CA LEU A 292 4.90 -4.07 20.11
C LEU A 292 4.35 -5.35 19.47
N GLN A 293 4.03 -6.37 20.25
CA GLN A 293 3.52 -7.64 19.75
C GLN A 293 2.00 -7.59 19.52
N GLU A 294 1.23 -7.30 20.57
CA GLU A 294 -0.23 -7.41 20.61
C GLU A 294 -0.95 -6.10 20.22
N GLY A 295 -0.24 -4.97 20.16
CA GLY A 295 -0.80 -3.64 20.06
C GLY A 295 -1.10 -3.01 21.40
N PHE A 296 -1.43 -1.72 21.38
CA PHE A 296 -1.82 -0.98 22.57
C PHE A 296 -3.29 -1.28 22.92
N LYS A 297 -3.59 -1.35 24.21
CA LYS A 297 -4.95 -1.56 24.73
C LYS A 297 -5.28 -0.46 25.72
N LEU A 298 -6.32 0.31 25.43
CA LEU A 298 -6.85 1.39 26.23
C LEU A 298 -8.30 1.08 26.62
N GLU A 299 -8.63 1.29 27.85
CA GLU A 299 -9.99 1.24 28.39
C GLU A 299 -10.34 2.62 28.97
N SER A 300 -10.60 3.59 28.10
CA SER A 300 -10.86 4.97 28.50
C SER A 300 -12.32 5.22 28.92
N GLY A 301 -13.21 4.26 28.62
CA GLY A 301 -14.65 4.39 28.79
C GLY A 301 -15.34 5.18 27.66
N ASN A 302 -14.58 5.69 26.68
CA ASN A 302 -15.13 6.28 25.46
C ASN A 302 -14.86 5.35 24.27
N ALA A 303 -15.93 4.75 23.73
CA ALA A 303 -15.83 3.74 22.67
C ALA A 303 -15.08 4.23 21.42
N MET A 304 -15.20 5.52 21.07
CA MET A 304 -14.53 6.13 19.93
C MET A 304 -13.01 6.18 20.15
N VAL A 305 -12.58 6.64 21.32
CA VAL A 305 -11.16 6.70 21.67
C VAL A 305 -10.58 5.30 21.78
N ASP A 306 -11.30 4.38 22.44
CA ASP A 306 -10.84 3.00 22.57
C ASP A 306 -10.69 2.31 21.20
N GLU A 307 -11.63 2.50 20.27
CA GLU A 307 -11.52 1.96 18.91
C GLU A 307 -10.32 2.55 18.15
N LEU A 308 -10.01 3.83 18.37
CA LEU A 308 -8.88 4.50 17.72
C LEU A 308 -7.53 3.99 18.23
N PHE A 309 -7.40 3.80 19.54
CA PHE A 309 -6.13 3.50 20.17
C PHE A 309 -5.88 2.01 20.41
N ASN A 310 -6.90 1.14 20.39
CA ASN A 310 -6.74 -0.32 20.51
C ASN A 310 -6.28 -0.94 19.18
N ARG A 311 -5.10 -0.54 18.72
CA ARG A 311 -4.55 -0.92 17.40
C ARG A 311 -3.03 -1.09 17.46
N GLY A 312 -2.49 -1.57 16.34
CA GLY A 312 -1.05 -1.73 16.14
C GLY A 312 -0.54 -3.09 16.59
N GLY A 313 0.77 -3.20 16.70
CA GLY A 313 1.45 -4.45 16.99
C GLY A 313 1.62 -5.36 15.77
N ILE A 314 2.48 -6.37 15.93
CA ILE A 314 2.75 -7.37 14.88
C ILE A 314 1.48 -8.16 14.57
N ASP A 315 0.73 -8.57 15.60
CA ASP A 315 -0.42 -9.45 15.46
C ASP A 315 -1.50 -8.86 14.56
N ALA A 316 -1.73 -7.54 14.65
CA ALA A 316 -2.69 -6.84 13.79
C ALA A 316 -2.30 -6.88 12.29
N MET A 317 -1.00 -7.03 11.98
CA MET A 317 -0.51 -7.07 10.60
C MET A 317 -0.46 -8.48 10.01
N MET A 318 -0.56 -9.53 10.83
CA MET A 318 -0.43 -10.92 10.38
C MET A 318 -1.47 -11.32 9.33
N GLY A 319 -2.67 -10.79 9.41
CA GLY A 319 -3.69 -10.98 8.39
C GLY A 319 -3.26 -10.47 7.01
N THR A 320 -2.68 -9.27 6.95
CA THR A 320 -2.18 -8.66 5.72
C THR A 320 -0.91 -9.37 5.22
N VAL A 321 -0.01 -9.76 6.11
CA VAL A 321 1.20 -10.52 5.78
C VAL A 321 0.84 -11.86 5.16
N SER A 322 -0.04 -12.64 5.80
CA SER A 322 -0.48 -13.94 5.28
C SER A 322 -1.20 -13.81 3.93
N LEU A 323 -2.03 -12.79 3.77
CA LEU A 323 -2.69 -12.50 2.50
C LEU A 323 -1.66 -12.20 1.40
N THR A 324 -0.65 -11.38 1.71
CA THR A 324 0.40 -11.04 0.75
C THR A 324 1.19 -12.28 0.32
N ILE A 325 1.55 -13.16 1.26
CA ILE A 325 2.26 -14.42 0.97
C ILE A 325 1.44 -15.29 0.02
N VAL A 326 0.17 -15.53 0.35
CA VAL A 326 -0.73 -16.37 -0.46
C VAL A 326 -0.94 -15.77 -1.85
N ALA A 327 -1.12 -14.47 -1.92
CA ALA A 327 -1.31 -13.77 -3.17
C ALA A 327 -0.06 -13.84 -4.08
N MET A 328 1.11 -13.67 -3.51
CA MET A 328 2.36 -13.75 -4.27
C MET A 328 2.74 -15.18 -4.66
N THR A 329 2.27 -16.18 -3.92
CA THR A 329 2.35 -17.58 -4.34
C THR A 329 1.59 -17.80 -5.66
N PHE A 330 0.36 -17.29 -5.75
CA PHE A 330 -0.42 -17.35 -7.00
C PHE A 330 0.29 -16.60 -8.14
N GLY A 331 0.75 -15.37 -7.88
CA GLY A 331 1.48 -14.56 -8.86
C GLY A 331 2.73 -15.26 -9.37
N GLY A 332 3.54 -15.82 -8.48
CA GLY A 332 4.78 -16.52 -8.81
C GLY A 332 4.55 -17.75 -9.72
N VAL A 333 3.53 -18.55 -9.44
CA VAL A 333 3.15 -19.69 -10.30
C VAL A 333 2.71 -19.20 -11.68
N MET A 334 1.80 -18.21 -11.75
CA MET A 334 1.31 -17.68 -13.00
C MET A 334 2.41 -17.05 -13.87
N GLU A 335 3.40 -16.40 -13.24
CA GLU A 335 4.52 -15.78 -13.91
C GLU A 335 5.52 -16.80 -14.44
N LYS A 336 6.02 -17.68 -13.56
CA LYS A 336 7.07 -18.65 -13.91
C LYS A 336 6.62 -19.71 -14.91
N THR A 337 5.34 -20.10 -14.89
CA THR A 337 4.75 -21.02 -15.86
C THR A 337 4.42 -20.37 -17.21
N GLY A 338 4.67 -19.05 -17.36
CA GLY A 338 4.36 -18.31 -18.59
C GLY A 338 2.86 -18.06 -18.84
N MET A 339 1.97 -18.48 -17.93
CA MET A 339 0.52 -18.23 -18.04
C MET A 339 0.21 -16.74 -18.14
N LEU A 340 0.87 -15.93 -17.29
CA LEU A 340 0.70 -14.48 -17.28
C LEU A 340 1.15 -13.87 -18.62
N ARG A 341 2.27 -14.35 -19.18
CA ARG A 341 2.76 -13.95 -20.49
C ARG A 341 1.76 -14.26 -21.61
N ALA A 342 1.17 -15.46 -21.60
CA ALA A 342 0.15 -15.85 -22.59
C ALA A 342 -1.09 -14.94 -22.55
N LEU A 343 -1.51 -14.49 -21.34
CA LEU A 343 -2.59 -13.54 -21.16
C LEU A 343 -2.24 -12.16 -21.76
N VAL A 344 -1.07 -11.65 -21.43
CA VAL A 344 -0.57 -10.35 -21.89
C VAL A 344 -0.39 -10.33 -23.41
N GLU A 345 0.23 -11.37 -24.01
CA GLU A 345 0.40 -11.46 -25.45
C GLU A 345 -0.92 -11.43 -26.20
N LYS A 346 -1.98 -12.03 -25.65
CA LYS A 346 -3.31 -11.97 -26.28
C LYS A 346 -3.91 -10.56 -26.23
N ILE A 347 -3.75 -9.86 -25.11
CA ILE A 347 -4.18 -8.47 -24.97
C ILE A 347 -3.41 -7.56 -25.93
N LEU A 348 -2.08 -7.76 -26.03
CA LEU A 348 -1.23 -7.01 -26.94
C LEU A 348 -1.60 -7.23 -28.43
N ARG A 349 -1.94 -8.46 -28.82
CA ARG A 349 -2.41 -8.76 -30.20
C ARG A 349 -3.74 -8.12 -30.54
N MET A 350 -4.55 -7.72 -29.57
CA MET A 350 -5.78 -6.95 -29.78
C MET A 350 -5.52 -5.44 -29.94
N ALA A 351 -4.34 -4.99 -29.51
CA ALA A 351 -3.93 -3.59 -29.59
C ALA A 351 -3.13 -3.36 -30.89
N HIS A 352 -3.80 -2.93 -31.93
CA HIS A 352 -3.19 -2.74 -33.27
C HIS A 352 -2.35 -1.44 -33.38
N ASN A 353 -2.42 -0.54 -32.40
CA ASN A 353 -1.69 0.72 -32.36
C ASN A 353 -1.37 1.13 -30.90
N ALA A 354 -0.50 2.12 -30.72
CA ALA A 354 -0.08 2.60 -29.40
C ALA A 354 -1.27 3.07 -28.53
N ALA A 355 -2.26 3.73 -29.13
CA ALA A 355 -3.46 4.16 -28.42
C ALA A 355 -4.32 2.97 -27.96
N GLY A 356 -4.45 1.93 -28.78
CA GLY A 356 -5.10 0.67 -28.42
C GLY A 356 -4.38 -0.07 -27.28
N LEU A 357 -3.05 -0.05 -27.28
CA LEU A 357 -2.25 -0.62 -26.19
C LEU A 357 -2.45 0.13 -24.87
N ILE A 358 -2.39 1.45 -24.89
CA ILE A 358 -2.63 2.30 -23.73
C ILE A 358 -4.05 2.06 -23.18
N SER A 359 -5.07 2.05 -24.05
CA SER A 359 -6.47 1.84 -23.63
C SER A 359 -6.68 0.43 -23.07
N ALA A 360 -6.10 -0.61 -23.67
CA ALA A 360 -6.17 -1.98 -23.16
C ALA A 360 -5.48 -2.12 -21.79
N THR A 361 -4.32 -1.45 -21.59
CA THR A 361 -3.62 -1.42 -20.30
C THR A 361 -4.44 -0.72 -19.24
N ILE A 362 -5.01 0.45 -19.55
CA ILE A 362 -5.89 1.19 -18.63
C ILE A 362 -7.13 0.38 -18.29
N ALA A 363 -7.81 -0.21 -19.28
CA ALA A 363 -9.00 -1.03 -19.07
C ALA A 363 -8.68 -2.26 -18.21
N SER A 364 -7.56 -2.94 -18.44
CA SER A 364 -7.10 -4.08 -17.63
C SER A 364 -6.81 -3.67 -16.19
N ALA A 365 -6.15 -2.52 -15.99
CA ALA A 365 -5.88 -1.98 -14.67
C ALA A 365 -7.16 -1.55 -13.93
N MET A 366 -8.10 -0.91 -14.63
CA MET A 366 -9.41 -0.54 -14.08
C MET A 366 -10.24 -1.77 -13.74
N PHE A 367 -10.26 -2.79 -14.60
CA PHE A 367 -10.97 -4.04 -14.34
C PHE A 367 -10.38 -4.78 -13.15
N ALA A 368 -9.05 -4.87 -13.07
CA ALA A 368 -8.36 -5.43 -11.91
C ALA A 368 -8.69 -4.67 -10.61
N ASN A 369 -8.78 -3.35 -10.66
CA ASN A 369 -9.19 -2.51 -9.54
C ASN A 369 -10.65 -2.72 -9.12
N LEU A 370 -11.57 -2.84 -10.08
CA LEU A 370 -13.00 -3.06 -9.82
C LEU A 370 -13.29 -4.47 -9.30
N ALA A 371 -12.56 -5.47 -9.81
CA ALA A 371 -12.76 -6.87 -9.42
C ALA A 371 -12.28 -7.16 -7.98
N SER A 372 -11.46 -6.30 -7.37
CA SER A 372 -10.91 -6.63 -6.07
C SER A 372 -10.47 -5.44 -5.22
N ASN A 373 -11.14 -5.20 -4.12
CA ASN A 373 -10.54 -4.49 -3.00
C ASN A 373 -9.32 -5.23 -2.38
N SER A 374 -9.15 -6.53 -2.67
CA SER A 374 -8.09 -7.37 -2.14
C SER A 374 -7.11 -7.89 -3.22
N LEU A 375 -7.55 -8.02 -4.47
CA LEU A 375 -6.70 -8.37 -5.63
C LEU A 375 -5.77 -7.22 -6.05
N PHE A 376 -5.98 -6.03 -5.51
CA PHE A 376 -5.32 -4.80 -5.90
C PHE A 376 -3.78 -4.90 -5.88
N VAL A 377 -3.23 -5.56 -4.87
CA VAL A 377 -1.77 -5.70 -4.72
C VAL A 377 -1.21 -6.71 -5.72
N VAL A 378 -1.91 -7.83 -5.92
CA VAL A 378 -1.41 -8.95 -6.75
C VAL A 378 -1.53 -8.68 -8.24
N CYS A 379 -2.70 -8.25 -8.71
CA CYS A 379 -2.91 -7.96 -10.14
C CYS A 379 -2.10 -6.75 -10.62
N ARG A 380 -1.90 -5.74 -9.77
CA ARG A 380 -1.14 -4.55 -10.14
C ARG A 380 0.35 -4.88 -10.27
N ILE A 381 0.92 -5.67 -9.36
CA ILE A 381 2.33 -6.09 -9.42
C ILE A 381 2.52 -7.05 -10.59
N CYS A 382 1.69 -8.08 -10.73
CA CYS A 382 1.81 -9.06 -11.80
C CYS A 382 1.51 -8.47 -13.18
N LEU A 383 0.43 -7.68 -13.34
CA LEU A 383 0.05 -7.11 -14.62
C LEU A 383 0.98 -5.98 -15.05
N SER A 384 1.39 -5.12 -14.12
CA SER A 384 2.38 -4.06 -14.37
C SER A 384 3.76 -4.64 -14.74
N HIS A 385 4.19 -5.69 -14.03
CA HIS A 385 5.47 -6.35 -14.31
C HIS A 385 5.44 -7.11 -15.64
N ALA A 386 4.35 -7.81 -15.95
CA ALA A 386 4.20 -8.54 -17.20
C ALA A 386 4.04 -7.60 -18.43
N LEU A 387 3.30 -6.50 -18.28
CA LEU A 387 3.18 -5.48 -19.33
C LEU A 387 4.52 -4.77 -19.56
N CYS A 388 5.30 -4.52 -18.51
CA CYS A 388 6.64 -3.94 -18.61
C CYS A 388 7.60 -4.91 -19.30
N HIS A 389 7.60 -6.20 -18.94
CA HIS A 389 8.41 -7.23 -19.60
C HIS A 389 8.00 -7.48 -21.05
N ALA A 390 6.72 -7.48 -21.37
CA ALA A 390 6.24 -7.66 -22.74
C ALA A 390 6.58 -6.45 -23.64
N PHE A 391 6.60 -5.24 -23.08
CA PHE A 391 7.04 -4.04 -23.81
C PHE A 391 8.53 -4.05 -24.13
N ILE A 392 9.36 -4.61 -23.25
CA ILE A 392 10.82 -4.75 -23.45
C ILE A 392 11.14 -5.90 -24.43
N ALA A 393 10.35 -6.97 -24.43
CA ALA A 393 10.57 -8.15 -25.28
C ALA A 393 9.99 -8.00 -26.70
N SER A 394 9.23 -6.94 -26.99
CA SER A 394 8.71 -6.68 -28.33
C SER A 394 9.79 -5.94 -29.14
N PRO A 395 10.29 -6.50 -30.26
CA PRO A 395 11.20 -5.80 -31.15
C PRO A 395 10.42 -4.84 -32.06
N ALA A 396 9.60 -3.97 -31.49
CA ALA A 396 9.04 -2.87 -32.24
C ALA A 396 10.11 -1.78 -32.36
N PRO A 397 10.45 -1.32 -33.58
CA PRO A 397 11.47 -0.30 -33.76
C PRO A 397 11.08 0.95 -32.97
N CYS A 398 11.97 1.38 -32.09
CA CYS A 398 11.93 2.72 -31.55
C CYS A 398 11.85 3.70 -32.71
N MET A 399 10.65 4.25 -32.98
CA MET A 399 10.57 5.44 -33.81
C MET A 399 11.27 6.57 -33.05
N PRO A 400 12.32 7.19 -33.61
CA PRO A 400 12.89 8.36 -32.98
C PRO A 400 11.85 9.47 -33.05
N LEU A 401 11.36 9.91 -31.90
CA LEU A 401 10.65 11.17 -31.74
C LEU A 401 11.67 12.31 -31.95
N SER A 402 12.09 12.47 -33.18
CA SER A 402 12.76 13.67 -33.62
C SER A 402 11.76 14.53 -34.38
N ARG A 403 11.52 15.71 -33.85
CA ARG A 403 10.90 16.91 -34.45
C ARG A 403 9.39 16.89 -34.66
N ALA A 404 8.67 17.49 -33.73
CA ALA A 404 7.78 18.62 -34.02
C ALA A 404 7.58 19.43 -32.72
#